data_67a1ef088a9a411cce5ea710140da50d
#
_entry.id   67a1ef088a9a411cce5ea710140da50d
#
_cell.length_a   1.000
_cell.length_b   1.000
_cell.length_c   1.000
_cell.angle_alpha   90.00
_cell.angle_beta   90.00
_cell.angle_gamma   90.00
#
_symmetry.space_group_name_H-M   'P 1'
#
loop_
_entity.id
_entity.type
_entity.pdbx_description
1 polymer ?
#
loop_
_entity_poly.entity_id
_entity_poly.type
_entity_poly.pdbx_seq_one_letter_code
_entity_poly.pdbx_strand_id
1 'polypeptide(L)'
;MKLHRTTLAFAVAAALALPPAVMAQQPAPKPESKQGQNKGGLAQGDRKFVMEAAHGNMAEVELGKLAADKGASDAVKQFGKRMTDDHGKANGELKDFAEKKGLTLPADLDAKHKQLRDRLAKLNGADFDRAYANEMVKDHKKDVADFKREAKGAKDPDLKAWASKTLPTLEDHLKQAQDMQAQLKSAPRAAR
;
A
#
# COMPACT_ATOMS: atom_id res chain seq x y z
N MET A 1 -78.32 18.28 -73.99
CA MET A 1 -77.46 18.70 -75.08
C MET A 1 -76.56 19.80 -74.59
N LYS A 2 -75.33 19.49 -74.15
CA LYS A 2 -74.15 20.41 -74.10
C LYS A 2 -72.93 19.57 -73.83
N LEU A 3 -72.03 19.50 -74.79
CA LEU A 3 -70.71 18.84 -74.66
C LEU A 3 -69.81 19.65 -73.73
N HIS A 4 -69.15 18.97 -72.85
CA HIS A 4 -68.04 19.57 -72.13
C HIS A 4 -66.76 18.79 -72.49
N ARG A 5 -65.87 19.49 -73.11
CA ARG A 5 -64.53 19.05 -73.52
C ARG A 5 -63.65 18.92 -72.24
N THR A 6 -63.10 17.75 -72.02
CA THR A 6 -62.15 17.53 -70.97
C THR A 6 -60.75 17.64 -71.59
N THR A 7 -60.00 18.63 -71.15
CA THR A 7 -58.59 18.86 -71.55
C THR A 7 -57.71 18.01 -70.56
N LEU A 8 -56.90 17.16 -71.18
CA LEU A 8 -55.95 16.33 -70.50
C LEU A 8 -54.66 17.13 -70.32
N ALA A 9 -54.26 17.40 -69.07
CA ALA A 9 -52.97 18.05 -68.77
C ALA A 9 -51.98 16.95 -68.38
N PHE A 10 -50.90 16.86 -69.17
CA PHE A 10 -49.75 16.01 -68.86
C PHE A 10 -48.87 16.75 -67.81
N ALA A 11 -48.72 16.16 -66.59
CA ALA A 11 -47.78 16.64 -65.66
C ALA A 11 -46.49 15.78 -65.81
N VAL A 12 -45.42 16.43 -66.19
CA VAL A 12 -44.05 15.88 -66.26
C VAL A 12 -43.49 15.94 -64.82
N ALA A 13 -43.34 14.80 -64.19
CA ALA A 13 -42.68 14.63 -62.85
C ALA A 13 -41.15 14.61 -63.09
N ALA A 14 -40.46 15.66 -62.76
CA ALA A 14 -38.98 15.66 -62.68
C ALA A 14 -38.55 14.96 -61.36
N ALA A 15 -37.94 13.78 -61.46
CA ALA A 15 -37.35 13.10 -60.36
C ALA A 15 -36.00 13.74 -60.00
N LEU A 16 -35.94 14.49 -58.90
CA LEU A 16 -34.71 14.96 -58.28
C LEU A 16 -34.09 13.82 -57.48
N ALA A 17 -33.03 13.26 -58.00
CA ALA A 17 -32.19 12.28 -57.26
C ALA A 17 -31.40 13.01 -56.19
N LEU A 18 -31.72 12.77 -54.90
CA LEU A 18 -30.91 13.17 -53.75
C LEU A 18 -29.71 12.23 -53.62
N PRO A 19 -28.49 12.73 -53.32
CA PRO A 19 -27.34 11.88 -53.07
C PRO A 19 -27.52 11.12 -51.73
N PRO A 20 -26.98 9.90 -51.61
CA PRO A 20 -27.06 9.15 -50.35
C PRO A 20 -26.31 9.89 -49.25
N ALA A 21 -26.97 10.20 -48.15
CA ALA A 21 -26.33 10.70 -46.94
C ALA A 21 -25.37 9.64 -46.41
N VAL A 22 -24.07 9.93 -46.44
CA VAL A 22 -23.06 9.17 -45.76
C VAL A 22 -23.31 9.34 -44.26
N MET A 23 -23.94 8.35 -43.64
CA MET A 23 -24.00 8.25 -42.19
C MET A 23 -22.59 8.01 -41.65
N ALA A 24 -21.96 9.08 -41.13
CA ALA A 24 -20.76 8.93 -40.31
C ALA A 24 -21.10 8.04 -39.14
N GLN A 25 -20.55 6.80 -39.13
CA GLN A 25 -20.63 5.90 -38.00
C GLN A 25 -19.89 6.59 -36.85
N GLN A 26 -20.62 7.04 -35.83
CA GLN A 26 -20.06 7.40 -34.55
C GLN A 26 -19.33 6.17 -33.99
N PRO A 27 -18.06 6.32 -33.56
CA PRO A 27 -17.38 5.23 -32.87
C PRO A 27 -18.20 4.85 -31.64
N ALA A 28 -18.45 3.54 -31.50
CA ALA A 28 -19.12 2.98 -30.34
C ALA A 28 -18.41 3.49 -29.06
N PRO A 29 -19.16 3.89 -28.01
CA PRO A 29 -18.56 4.27 -26.75
C PRO A 29 -17.73 3.09 -26.24
N LYS A 30 -16.43 3.35 -25.98
CA LYS A 30 -15.57 2.40 -25.27
C LYS A 30 -16.32 1.94 -24.04
N PRO A 31 -16.34 0.64 -23.74
CA PRO A 31 -16.90 0.20 -22.48
C PRO A 31 -16.12 0.87 -21.36
N GLU A 32 -16.75 1.82 -20.67
CA GLU A 32 -16.27 2.27 -19.38
C GLU A 32 -16.17 0.99 -18.52
N SER A 33 -14.95 0.63 -18.15
CA SER A 33 -14.73 -0.36 -17.14
C SER A 33 -15.42 0.15 -15.88
N LYS A 34 -16.65 -0.29 -15.66
CA LYS A 34 -17.31 -0.18 -14.37
C LYS A 34 -16.38 -0.89 -13.40
N GLN A 35 -15.51 -0.11 -12.75
CA GLN A 35 -14.81 -0.55 -11.56
C GLN A 35 -15.90 -1.07 -10.62
N GLY A 36 -16.00 -2.39 -10.55
CA GLY A 36 -16.97 -3.05 -9.71
C GLY A 36 -16.83 -2.48 -8.32
N GLN A 37 -17.82 -1.72 -7.88
CA GLN A 37 -18.00 -1.38 -6.48
C GLN A 37 -18.19 -2.71 -5.78
N ASN A 38 -17.10 -3.23 -5.21
CA ASN A 38 -17.09 -4.45 -4.43
C ASN A 38 -17.87 -4.11 -3.15
N LYS A 39 -19.19 -4.40 -3.16
CA LYS A 39 -20.07 -4.19 -2.00
C LYS A 39 -19.53 -5.07 -0.87
N GLY A 40 -18.73 -4.52 0.03
CA GLY A 40 -18.23 -5.15 1.25
C GLY A 40 -16.71 -5.33 1.35
N GLY A 41 -15.90 -5.01 0.34
CA GLY A 41 -14.44 -5.13 0.40
C GLY A 41 -13.72 -3.81 0.66
N LEU A 42 -12.52 -3.88 1.23
CA LEU A 42 -11.64 -2.72 1.40
C LEU A 42 -11.34 -2.03 0.06
N ALA A 43 -11.25 -0.70 0.07
CA ALA A 43 -10.74 0.07 -1.05
C ALA A 43 -9.33 -0.43 -1.45
N GLN A 44 -8.98 -0.31 -2.73
CA GLN A 44 -7.69 -0.83 -3.22
C GLN A 44 -6.48 -0.24 -2.46
N GLY A 45 -6.52 1.06 -2.13
CA GLY A 45 -5.48 1.72 -1.34
C GLY A 45 -5.37 1.14 0.07
N ASP A 46 -6.50 1.01 0.76
CA ASP A 46 -6.59 0.46 2.11
C ASP A 46 -6.09 -1.00 2.13
N ARG A 47 -6.51 -1.81 1.15
CA ARG A 47 -6.03 -3.19 0.99
C ARG A 47 -4.51 -3.25 0.80
N LYS A 48 -3.97 -2.40 -0.08
CA LYS A 48 -2.52 -2.34 -0.32
C LYS A 48 -1.77 -1.99 0.97
N PHE A 49 -2.22 -0.97 1.68
CA PHE A 49 -1.61 -0.58 2.96
C PHE A 49 -1.65 -1.72 3.99
N VAL A 50 -2.77 -2.41 4.15
CA VAL A 50 -2.90 -3.56 5.06
C VAL A 50 -1.88 -4.66 4.73
N MET A 51 -1.71 -4.98 3.45
CA MET A 51 -0.73 -5.99 3.01
C MET A 51 0.72 -5.56 3.27
N GLU A 52 1.04 -4.29 2.99
CA GLU A 52 2.37 -3.71 3.28
C GLU A 52 2.66 -3.66 4.77
N ALA A 53 1.70 -3.24 5.59
CA ALA A 53 1.83 -3.21 7.04
C ALA A 53 1.99 -4.63 7.64
N ALA A 54 1.31 -5.63 7.09
CA ALA A 54 1.48 -7.02 7.53
C ALA A 54 2.90 -7.53 7.25
N HIS A 55 3.45 -7.27 6.05
CA HIS A 55 4.84 -7.63 5.72
C HIS A 55 5.84 -6.88 6.60
N GLY A 56 5.63 -5.57 6.82
CA GLY A 56 6.47 -4.76 7.71
C GLY A 56 6.48 -5.29 9.13
N ASN A 57 5.30 -5.49 9.74
CA ASN A 57 5.20 -6.03 11.11
C ASN A 57 5.90 -7.39 11.27
N MET A 58 5.72 -8.30 10.30
CA MET A 58 6.42 -9.60 10.34
C MET A 58 7.95 -9.42 10.23
N ALA A 59 8.40 -8.51 9.37
CA ALA A 59 9.82 -8.22 9.22
C ALA A 59 10.41 -7.65 10.51
N GLU A 60 9.73 -6.69 11.14
CA GLU A 60 10.19 -6.08 12.39
C GLU A 60 10.24 -7.08 13.56
N VAL A 61 9.30 -8.03 13.61
CA VAL A 61 9.36 -9.13 14.59
C VAL A 61 10.60 -10.00 14.36
N GLU A 62 10.88 -10.42 13.12
CA GLU A 62 12.03 -11.26 12.79
C GLU A 62 13.37 -10.52 12.99
N LEU A 63 13.46 -9.27 12.56
CA LEU A 63 14.65 -8.43 12.75
C LEU A 63 14.86 -8.06 14.22
N GLY A 64 13.77 -7.87 14.97
CA GLY A 64 13.81 -7.63 16.41
C GLY A 64 14.36 -8.82 17.18
N LYS A 65 13.91 -10.04 16.87
CA LYS A 65 14.48 -11.27 17.43
C LYS A 65 15.96 -11.40 17.11
N LEU A 66 16.33 -11.15 15.85
CA LEU A 66 17.73 -11.20 15.42
C LEU A 66 18.59 -10.17 16.19
N ALA A 67 18.07 -8.98 16.43
CA ALA A 67 18.76 -7.94 17.17
C ALA A 67 18.88 -8.27 18.68
N ALA A 68 17.84 -8.86 19.26
CA ALA A 68 17.88 -9.31 20.64
C ALA A 68 18.93 -10.43 20.87
N ASP A 69 19.14 -11.28 19.86
CA ASP A 69 20.11 -12.39 19.91
C ASP A 69 21.53 -11.90 19.57
N LYS A 70 21.72 -11.22 18.45
CA LYS A 70 23.04 -10.88 17.87
C LYS A 70 23.58 -9.50 18.22
N GLY A 71 22.75 -8.60 18.73
CA GLY A 71 23.19 -7.24 19.09
C GLY A 71 24.40 -7.25 20.03
N ALA A 72 25.39 -6.44 19.76
CA ALA A 72 26.55 -6.28 20.62
C ALA A 72 26.27 -5.35 21.79
N SER A 73 25.53 -4.26 21.54
CA SER A 73 25.14 -3.29 22.56
C SER A 73 23.80 -3.64 23.21
N ASP A 74 23.67 -3.33 24.49
CA ASP A 74 22.40 -3.50 25.22
C ASP A 74 21.28 -2.66 24.61
N ALA A 75 21.60 -1.49 24.07
CA ALA A 75 20.62 -0.63 23.40
C ALA A 75 19.98 -1.34 22.18
N VAL A 76 20.78 -2.01 21.35
CA VAL A 76 20.30 -2.78 20.19
C VAL A 76 19.46 -3.97 20.64
N LYS A 77 19.91 -4.72 21.66
CA LYS A 77 19.15 -5.86 22.19
C LYS A 77 17.80 -5.45 22.77
N GLN A 78 17.77 -4.38 23.55
CA GLN A 78 16.53 -3.87 24.17
C GLN A 78 15.57 -3.33 23.10
N PHE A 79 16.07 -2.58 22.14
CA PHE A 79 15.29 -2.11 21.02
C PHE A 79 14.73 -3.28 20.20
N GLY A 80 15.53 -4.32 19.92
CA GLY A 80 15.08 -5.52 19.24
C GLY A 80 13.93 -6.24 19.96
N LYS A 81 14.00 -6.38 21.28
CA LYS A 81 12.90 -6.96 22.09
C LYS A 81 11.64 -6.11 21.93
N ARG A 82 11.78 -4.78 22.04
CA ARG A 82 10.66 -3.87 21.87
C ARG A 82 10.00 -3.99 20.50
N MET A 83 10.79 -4.08 19.41
CA MET A 83 10.27 -4.30 18.05
C MET A 83 9.47 -5.60 17.97
N THR A 84 9.98 -6.68 18.57
CA THR A 84 9.29 -7.97 18.61
C THR A 84 7.92 -7.85 19.30
N ASP A 85 7.86 -7.18 20.44
CA ASP A 85 6.64 -7.08 21.25
C ASP A 85 5.60 -6.16 20.58
N ASP A 86 6.00 -4.94 20.21
CA ASP A 86 5.08 -3.92 19.68
C ASP A 86 4.57 -4.29 18.28
N HIS A 87 5.44 -4.74 17.37
CA HIS A 87 5.03 -5.19 16.04
C HIS A 87 4.31 -6.53 16.05
N GLY A 88 4.63 -7.43 17.00
CA GLY A 88 3.86 -8.65 17.23
C GLY A 88 2.41 -8.35 17.61
N LYS A 89 2.20 -7.40 18.52
CA LYS A 89 0.87 -6.92 18.91
C LYS A 89 0.14 -6.25 17.74
N ALA A 90 0.81 -5.35 17.02
CA ALA A 90 0.24 -4.67 15.87
C ALA A 90 -0.18 -5.66 14.77
N ASN A 91 0.61 -6.72 14.55
CA ASN A 91 0.29 -7.77 13.59
C ASN A 91 -0.92 -8.61 14.02
N GLY A 92 -1.08 -8.88 15.32
CA GLY A 92 -2.28 -9.52 15.86
C GLY A 92 -3.54 -8.68 15.63
N GLU A 93 -3.50 -7.38 15.95
CA GLU A 93 -4.61 -6.46 15.72
C GLU A 93 -4.96 -6.36 14.22
N LEU A 94 -3.95 -6.35 13.35
CA LEU A 94 -4.14 -6.31 11.89
C LEU A 94 -4.74 -7.60 11.35
N LYS A 95 -4.40 -8.76 11.94
CA LYS A 95 -5.00 -10.05 11.62
C LYS A 95 -6.49 -10.06 11.95
N ASP A 96 -6.86 -9.62 13.15
CA ASP A 96 -8.27 -9.52 13.57
C ASP A 96 -9.07 -8.58 12.66
N PHE A 97 -8.45 -7.47 12.24
CA PHE A 97 -9.04 -6.57 11.25
C PHE A 97 -9.25 -7.24 9.89
N ALA A 98 -8.21 -7.91 9.38
CA ALA A 98 -8.25 -8.57 8.08
C ALA A 98 -9.32 -9.69 8.03
N GLU A 99 -9.44 -10.49 9.10
CA GLU A 99 -10.47 -11.53 9.23
C GLU A 99 -11.88 -10.94 9.14
N LYS A 100 -12.15 -9.83 9.85
CA LYS A 100 -13.45 -9.12 9.79
C LYS A 100 -13.76 -8.58 8.39
N LYS A 101 -12.75 -8.25 7.61
CA LYS A 101 -12.89 -7.71 6.24
C LYS A 101 -12.78 -8.79 5.15
N GLY A 102 -12.64 -10.06 5.51
CA GLY A 102 -12.47 -11.17 4.55
C GLY A 102 -11.18 -11.05 3.73
N LEU A 103 -10.11 -10.48 4.30
CA LEU A 103 -8.82 -10.32 3.65
C LEU A 103 -7.82 -11.34 4.21
N THR A 104 -7.22 -12.12 3.33
CA THR A 104 -6.13 -13.03 3.69
C THR A 104 -4.82 -12.23 3.72
N LEU A 105 -4.15 -12.23 4.89
CA LEU A 105 -2.81 -11.65 5.05
C LEU A 105 -1.73 -12.60 4.54
N PRO A 106 -0.52 -12.09 4.21
CA PRO A 106 0.62 -12.92 3.87
C PRO A 106 1.01 -13.79 5.08
N ALA A 107 1.42 -15.02 4.79
CA ALA A 107 1.83 -15.98 5.81
C ALA A 107 3.34 -15.96 6.08
N ASP A 108 4.12 -15.25 5.26
CA ASP A 108 5.59 -15.23 5.32
C ASP A 108 6.14 -13.87 4.84
N LEU A 109 7.40 -13.60 5.15
CA LEU A 109 8.12 -12.43 4.65
C LEU A 109 8.15 -12.41 3.12
N ASP A 110 8.04 -11.24 2.55
CA ASP A 110 8.34 -11.06 1.13
C ASP A 110 9.85 -11.20 0.82
N ALA A 111 10.19 -11.25 -0.45
CA ALA A 111 11.57 -11.47 -0.90
C ALA A 111 12.53 -10.36 -0.40
N LYS A 112 12.07 -9.11 -0.34
CA LYS A 112 12.86 -7.96 0.11
C LYS A 112 13.23 -8.10 1.59
N HIS A 113 12.26 -8.45 2.42
CA HIS A 113 12.48 -8.58 3.87
C HIS A 113 13.29 -9.84 4.20
N LYS A 114 13.11 -10.95 3.46
CA LYS A 114 13.99 -12.13 3.56
C LYS A 114 15.45 -11.77 3.26
N GLN A 115 15.70 -11.05 2.16
CA GLN A 115 17.05 -10.62 1.80
C GLN A 115 17.66 -9.67 2.84
N LEU A 116 16.86 -8.76 3.41
CA LEU A 116 17.31 -7.87 4.50
C LEU A 116 17.73 -8.67 5.73
N ARG A 117 16.86 -9.56 6.21
CA ARG A 117 17.15 -10.45 7.35
C ARG A 117 18.43 -11.25 7.11
N ASP A 118 18.56 -11.89 5.96
CA ASP A 118 19.70 -12.73 5.63
C ASP A 118 21.01 -11.94 5.51
N ARG A 119 20.93 -10.69 5.04
CA ARG A 119 22.07 -9.76 5.01
C ARG A 119 22.51 -9.39 6.43
N LEU A 120 21.56 -9.01 7.30
CA LEU A 120 21.88 -8.67 8.68
C LEU A 120 22.37 -9.88 9.47
N ALA A 121 21.82 -11.07 9.25
CA ALA A 121 22.23 -12.30 9.92
C ALA A 121 23.71 -12.67 9.70
N LYS A 122 24.32 -12.20 8.60
CA LYS A 122 25.76 -12.41 8.28
C LYS A 122 26.68 -11.46 9.04
N LEU A 123 26.15 -10.41 9.63
CA LEU A 123 26.93 -9.41 10.38
C LEU A 123 27.01 -9.83 11.86
N ASN A 124 28.02 -9.30 12.56
CA ASN A 124 28.22 -9.49 13.98
C ASN A 124 28.77 -8.23 14.65
N GLY A 125 28.67 -8.16 15.96
CA GLY A 125 29.27 -7.10 16.76
C GLY A 125 28.79 -5.71 16.33
N ALA A 126 29.70 -4.76 16.34
CA ALA A 126 29.40 -3.35 16.00
C ALA A 126 28.96 -3.15 14.53
N ASP A 127 29.31 -4.06 13.61
CA ASP A 127 28.87 -3.95 12.23
C ASP A 127 27.40 -4.34 12.10
N PHE A 128 26.94 -5.36 12.84
CA PHE A 128 25.54 -5.70 12.98
C PHE A 128 24.74 -4.53 13.59
N ASP A 129 25.19 -4.01 14.73
CA ASP A 129 24.49 -2.93 15.44
C ASP A 129 24.26 -1.71 14.55
N ARG A 130 25.31 -1.28 13.85
CA ARG A 130 25.23 -0.12 12.93
C ARG A 130 24.30 -0.38 11.75
N ALA A 131 24.38 -1.57 11.15
CA ALA A 131 23.54 -1.92 10.01
C ALA A 131 22.06 -2.01 10.43
N TYR A 132 21.77 -2.63 11.57
CA TYR A 132 20.43 -2.73 12.15
C TYR A 132 19.86 -1.35 12.46
N ALA A 133 20.60 -0.50 13.20
CA ALA A 133 20.14 0.85 13.53
C ALA A 133 19.86 1.71 12.29
N ASN A 134 20.70 1.59 11.24
CA ASN A 134 20.46 2.31 9.98
C ASN A 134 19.17 1.86 9.30
N GLU A 135 18.89 0.56 9.28
CA GLU A 135 17.68 0.03 8.66
C GLU A 135 16.43 0.42 9.47
N MET A 136 16.48 0.34 10.81
CA MET A 136 15.40 0.77 11.69
C MET A 136 15.01 2.23 11.49
N VAL A 137 16.01 3.14 11.40
CA VAL A 137 15.74 4.55 11.11
C VAL A 137 15.09 4.74 9.73
N LYS A 138 15.55 4.01 8.73
CA LYS A 138 15.04 4.12 7.36
C LYS A 138 13.59 3.60 7.27
N ASP A 139 13.33 2.44 7.87
CA ASP A 139 12.04 1.77 7.78
C ASP A 139 10.98 2.54 8.57
N HIS A 140 11.25 2.91 9.82
CA HIS A 140 10.33 3.69 10.63
C HIS A 140 10.05 5.09 10.08
N LYS A 141 10.98 5.72 9.34
CA LYS A 141 10.66 6.96 8.60
C LYS A 141 9.59 6.74 7.55
N LYS A 142 9.68 5.63 6.83
CA LYS A 142 8.67 5.26 5.84
C LYS A 142 7.34 4.94 6.51
N ASP A 143 7.36 4.13 7.56
CA ASP A 143 6.15 3.70 8.25
C ASP A 143 5.41 4.87 8.89
N VAL A 144 6.08 5.78 9.56
CA VAL A 144 5.48 7.01 10.10
C VAL A 144 4.81 7.83 8.99
N ALA A 145 5.44 7.95 7.81
CA ALA A 145 4.84 8.67 6.69
C ALA A 145 3.59 7.95 6.14
N ASP A 146 3.66 6.64 6.01
CA ASP A 146 2.56 5.82 5.50
C ASP A 146 1.38 5.79 6.49
N PHE A 147 1.64 5.58 7.77
CA PHE A 147 0.61 5.60 8.80
C PHE A 147 -0.03 6.98 8.98
N LYS A 148 0.73 8.08 8.85
CA LYS A 148 0.19 9.45 8.82
C LYS A 148 -0.77 9.66 7.65
N ARG A 149 -0.44 9.13 6.49
CA ARG A 149 -1.31 9.20 5.32
C ARG A 149 -2.59 8.41 5.55
N GLU A 150 -2.48 7.19 6.07
CA GLU A 150 -3.59 6.29 6.28
C GLU A 150 -4.52 6.74 7.42
N ALA A 151 -3.95 7.25 8.51
CA ALA A 151 -4.70 7.86 9.62
C ALA A 151 -5.59 9.05 9.17
N LYS A 152 -5.22 9.71 8.06
CA LYS A 152 -6.02 10.82 7.49
C LYS A 152 -6.93 10.36 6.36
N GLY A 153 -6.46 9.44 5.52
CA GLY A 153 -7.02 9.17 4.19
C GLY A 153 -7.66 7.81 3.99
N ALA A 154 -7.52 6.85 4.93
CA ALA A 154 -8.16 5.55 4.82
C ALA A 154 -9.66 5.69 4.59
N LYS A 155 -10.19 4.87 3.68
CA LYS A 155 -11.63 4.85 3.37
C LYS A 155 -12.40 4.00 4.37
N ASP A 156 -11.75 2.98 4.92
CA ASP A 156 -12.30 2.16 5.98
C ASP A 156 -12.08 2.84 7.34
N PRO A 157 -13.15 3.11 8.13
CA PRO A 157 -13.04 3.82 9.40
C PRO A 157 -12.28 3.03 10.47
N ASP A 158 -12.35 1.69 10.46
CA ASP A 158 -11.64 0.84 11.43
C ASP A 158 -10.14 0.87 11.13
N LEU A 159 -9.76 0.83 9.83
CA LEU A 159 -8.37 0.96 9.40
C LEU A 159 -7.80 2.33 9.78
N LYS A 160 -8.57 3.39 9.54
CA LYS A 160 -8.20 4.75 9.92
C LYS A 160 -7.94 4.86 11.42
N ALA A 161 -8.82 4.28 12.24
CA ALA A 161 -8.68 4.26 13.69
C ALA A 161 -7.44 3.47 14.13
N TRP A 162 -7.20 2.29 13.55
CA TRP A 162 -6.02 1.48 13.84
C TRP A 162 -4.72 2.20 13.46
N ALA A 163 -4.64 2.79 12.28
CA ALA A 163 -3.48 3.57 11.86
C ALA A 163 -3.21 4.77 12.79
N SER A 164 -4.28 5.47 13.20
CA SER A 164 -4.17 6.60 14.15
C SER A 164 -3.68 6.17 15.52
N LYS A 165 -4.14 5.01 16.01
CA LYS A 165 -3.74 4.44 17.30
C LYS A 165 -2.28 3.97 17.29
N THR A 166 -1.83 3.40 16.18
CA THR A 166 -0.48 2.81 16.04
C THR A 166 0.60 3.88 15.80
N LEU A 167 0.25 4.98 15.15
CA LEU A 167 1.18 6.04 14.74
C LEU A 167 2.08 6.58 15.87
N PRO A 168 1.58 6.89 17.08
CA PRO A 168 2.45 7.38 18.18
C PRO A 168 3.55 6.39 18.57
N THR A 169 3.26 5.08 18.54
CA THR A 169 4.25 4.04 18.81
C THR A 169 5.36 4.03 17.75
N LEU A 170 5.00 4.16 16.46
CA LEU A 170 5.98 4.22 15.38
C LEU A 170 6.84 5.49 15.43
N GLU A 171 6.27 6.62 15.85
CA GLU A 171 7.02 7.87 16.05
C GLU A 171 8.03 7.73 17.21
N ASP A 172 7.67 7.06 18.28
CA ASP A 172 8.58 6.78 19.39
C ASP A 172 9.66 5.77 19.00
N HIS A 173 9.33 4.72 18.24
CA HIS A 173 10.32 3.80 17.67
C HIS A 173 11.32 4.54 16.78
N LEU A 174 10.84 5.43 15.90
CA LEU A 174 11.72 6.25 15.05
C LEU A 174 12.69 7.08 15.88
N LYS A 175 12.20 7.74 16.93
CA LYS A 175 13.04 8.53 17.83
C LYS A 175 14.10 7.66 18.48
N GLN A 176 13.73 6.53 19.05
CA GLN A 176 14.67 5.62 19.70
C GLN A 176 15.70 5.05 18.71
N ALA A 177 15.28 4.67 17.49
CA ALA A 177 16.19 4.22 16.44
C ALA A 177 17.22 5.30 16.06
N GLN A 178 16.79 6.58 15.99
CA GLN A 178 17.69 7.71 15.73
C GLN A 178 18.68 7.95 16.88
N ASP A 179 18.21 7.89 18.11
CA ASP A 179 19.07 8.03 19.30
C ASP A 179 20.12 6.90 19.36
N MET A 180 19.69 5.65 19.15
CA MET A 180 20.55 4.48 19.05
C MET A 180 21.57 4.62 17.91
N GLN A 181 21.14 5.06 16.71
CA GLN A 181 22.04 5.30 15.57
C GLN A 181 23.11 6.36 15.89
N ALA A 182 22.73 7.44 16.58
CA ALA A 182 23.66 8.51 16.97
C ALA A 182 24.71 7.99 17.97
N GLN A 183 24.29 7.23 18.98
CA GLN A 183 25.19 6.59 19.95
C GLN A 183 26.21 5.66 19.28
N LEU A 184 25.75 4.82 18.34
CA LEU A 184 26.62 3.87 17.64
C LEU A 184 27.60 4.56 16.66
N LYS A 185 27.29 5.76 16.17
CA LYS A 185 28.21 6.57 15.36
C LYS A 185 29.28 7.23 16.19
N SER A 186 28.99 7.65 17.42
CA SER A 186 29.92 8.27 18.34
C SER A 186 30.83 7.29 19.07
N ALA A 187 30.47 6.00 19.13
CA ALA A 187 31.28 4.98 19.74
C ALA A 187 32.60 4.75 18.97
N PRO A 188 33.78 4.67 19.64
CA PRO A 188 35.05 4.36 18.99
C PRO A 188 34.92 3.06 18.19
N ARG A 189 35.43 3.06 16.95
CA ARG A 189 35.58 1.81 16.21
C ARG A 189 36.61 0.95 16.97
N ALA A 190 36.17 -0.21 17.48
CA ALA A 190 37.11 -1.18 18.01
C ALA A 190 38.19 -1.41 16.94
N ALA A 191 39.49 -1.25 17.35
CA ALA A 191 40.58 -1.59 16.49
C ALA A 191 40.45 -3.02 16.00
N ARG A 192 40.52 -3.20 14.68
CA ARG A 192 40.49 -4.53 14.04
C ARG A 192 41.82 -5.21 14.28
#